data_3d9c4cea3769e7e5ca01ba54d853b0e8
#
_entry.id   3d9c4cea3769e7e5ca01ba54d853b0e8
#
_cell.length_a   1.000
_cell.length_b   1.000
_cell.length_c   1.000
_cell.angle_alpha   90.00
_cell.angle_beta   90.00
_cell.angle_gamma   90.00
#
_symmetry.space_group_name_H-M   'P 1'
#
loop_
_entity.id
_entity.type
_entity.pdbx_description
1 polymer ?
#
loop_
_entity_poly.entity_id
_entity_poly.type
_entity_poly.pdbx_seq_one_letter_code
_entity_poly.pdbx_strand_id
1 'polypeptide(L)'
;MGGLQERITSTNKGSITSVQAIYVPADDLTDPAPATSFAHLDATTVLSRQIAELGIYPAVDPLDSTSRVLDPRVLGDEHYEIAREVQRVLQTYKSLQDIIAILGMDELSEEDKMTVARARKIQRFLSQPFHVAEVFTGTPGVFVNLEDTIAGFKGIVAGDYDHLPEAAFYMVGTIEEAMEKAKKMAAEAA
;
A
#
# COMPACT_ATOMS: atom_id res chain seq x y z
N MET A 1 12.47 11.29 24.99
CA MET A 1 11.90 10.26 24.11
C MET A 1 12.44 8.88 24.49
N GLY A 2 13.75 8.59 24.38
CA GLY A 2 14.32 7.26 24.62
C GLY A 2 13.90 6.59 25.93
N GLY A 3 13.97 7.27 27.07
CA GLY A 3 13.56 6.70 28.36
C GLY A 3 12.07 6.32 28.49
N LEU A 4 11.19 6.86 27.64
CA LEU A 4 9.80 6.41 27.50
C LEU A 4 9.75 5.15 26.63
N GLN A 5 10.44 5.16 25.51
CA GLN A 5 10.44 4.04 24.53
C GLN A 5 11.03 2.76 25.15
N GLU A 6 12.06 2.87 25.96
CA GLU A 6 12.67 1.73 26.67
C GLU A 6 11.71 1.02 27.65
N ARG A 7 10.64 1.70 28.07
CA ARG A 7 9.62 1.13 28.96
C ARG A 7 8.52 0.38 28.21
N ILE A 8 8.42 0.57 26.89
CA ILE A 8 7.50 -0.14 26.03
C ILE A 8 8.17 -1.47 25.66
N THR A 9 7.90 -2.49 26.45
CA THR A 9 8.62 -3.76 26.35
C THR A 9 7.76 -4.93 26.81
N SER A 10 8.23 -6.12 26.54
CA SER A 10 7.68 -7.38 27.04
C SER A 10 8.44 -7.82 28.29
N THR A 11 7.71 -8.31 29.28
CA THR A 11 8.24 -8.87 30.52
C THR A 11 7.70 -10.29 30.69
N ASN A 12 8.15 -10.99 31.74
CA ASN A 12 7.62 -12.32 32.10
C ASN A 12 6.13 -12.31 32.46
N LYS A 13 5.56 -11.15 32.74
CA LYS A 13 4.16 -10.99 33.19
C LYS A 13 3.23 -10.38 32.14
N GLY A 14 3.76 -9.88 31.03
CA GLY A 14 2.96 -9.26 29.99
C GLY A 14 3.77 -8.38 29.04
N SER A 15 3.09 -7.78 28.09
CA SER A 15 3.69 -6.89 27.09
C SER A 15 2.89 -5.59 26.94
N ILE A 16 3.56 -4.55 26.46
CA ILE A 16 2.96 -3.26 26.11
C ILE A 16 3.10 -3.09 24.62
N THR A 17 1.97 -2.93 23.94
CA THR A 17 1.92 -2.50 22.54
C THR A 17 1.51 -1.03 22.52
N SER A 18 2.22 -0.19 21.79
CA SER A 18 1.90 1.23 21.65
C SER A 18 1.62 1.59 20.19
N VAL A 19 0.67 2.50 20.01
CA VAL A 19 0.44 3.19 18.72
C VAL A 19 0.70 4.67 18.95
N GLN A 20 1.60 5.25 18.16
CA GLN A 20 2.08 6.61 18.34
C GLN A 20 1.87 7.40 17.07
N ALA A 21 1.20 8.55 17.15
CA ALA A 21 1.12 9.50 16.05
C ALA A 21 2.32 10.45 16.11
N ILE A 22 3.07 10.55 15.02
CA ILE A 22 4.23 11.42 14.87
C ILE A 22 3.94 12.40 13.75
N TYR A 23 3.89 13.69 14.08
CA TYR A 23 3.77 14.74 13.07
C TYR A 23 5.15 15.06 12.51
N VAL A 24 5.23 15.05 11.18
CA VAL A 24 6.47 15.30 10.44
C VAL A 24 6.42 16.72 9.86
N PRO A 25 7.29 17.64 10.33
CA PRO A 25 7.32 19.00 9.82
C PRO A 25 7.63 19.02 8.31
N ALA A 26 6.84 19.76 7.54
CA ALA A 26 7.02 19.96 6.11
C ALA A 26 7.15 18.65 5.29
N ASP A 27 6.57 17.56 5.77
CA ASP A 27 6.66 16.21 5.18
C ASP A 27 8.13 15.69 5.07
N ASP A 28 9.05 16.26 5.87
CA ASP A 28 10.47 15.89 5.88
C ASP A 28 10.77 14.81 6.93
N LEU A 29 10.78 13.55 6.50
CA LEU A 29 11.09 12.39 7.35
C LEU A 29 12.55 12.39 7.86
N THR A 30 13.42 13.21 7.28
CA THR A 30 14.82 13.33 7.69
C THR A 30 15.08 14.37 8.79
N ASP A 31 14.04 15.14 9.14
CA ASP A 31 14.12 16.06 10.29
C ASP A 31 14.58 15.30 11.54
N PRO A 32 15.53 15.83 12.34
CA PRO A 32 16.12 15.11 13.47
C PRO A 32 15.11 14.61 14.51
N ALA A 33 14.01 15.33 14.74
CA ALA A 33 13.02 14.94 15.74
C ALA A 33 12.23 13.69 15.33
N PRO A 34 11.56 13.62 14.17
CA PRO A 34 10.92 12.41 13.72
C PRO A 34 11.92 11.28 13.46
N ALA A 35 13.08 11.55 12.83
CA ALA A 35 14.08 10.53 12.53
C ALA A 35 14.56 9.82 13.81
N THR A 36 14.81 10.56 14.90
CA THR A 36 15.18 9.98 16.20
C THR A 36 14.04 9.13 16.78
N SER A 37 12.79 9.54 16.57
CA SER A 37 11.62 8.78 17.03
C SER A 37 11.46 7.46 16.27
N PHE A 38 11.65 7.47 14.96
CA PHE A 38 11.52 6.27 14.11
C PHE A 38 12.53 5.18 14.46
N ALA A 39 13.72 5.54 14.94
CA ALA A 39 14.74 4.58 15.36
C ALA A 39 14.29 3.66 16.51
N HIS A 40 13.30 4.08 17.29
CA HIS A 40 12.75 3.31 18.41
C HIS A 40 11.50 2.49 18.07
N LEU A 41 10.96 2.62 16.87
CA LEU A 41 9.71 1.96 16.46
C LEU A 41 9.97 0.62 15.79
N ASP A 42 9.13 -0.36 16.06
CA ASP A 42 9.18 -1.67 15.40
C ASP A 42 8.50 -1.66 14.03
N ALA A 43 7.53 -0.78 13.84
CA ALA A 43 6.86 -0.57 12.56
C ALA A 43 6.49 0.90 12.38
N THR A 44 6.53 1.38 11.15
CA THR A 44 6.10 2.72 10.77
C THR A 44 5.08 2.62 9.65
N THR A 45 3.97 3.34 9.79
CA THR A 45 3.00 3.55 8.73
C THR A 45 3.06 5.01 8.32
N VAL A 46 3.57 5.29 7.14
CA VAL A 46 3.76 6.64 6.61
C VAL A 46 2.56 7.03 5.79
N LEU A 47 1.91 8.15 6.15
CA LEU A 47 0.85 8.76 5.36
C LEU A 47 1.48 9.81 4.43
N SER A 48 1.26 9.67 3.13
CA SER A 48 1.84 10.52 2.09
C SER A 48 0.80 11.47 1.51
N ARG A 49 1.14 12.76 1.48
CA ARG A 49 0.32 13.77 0.80
C ARG A 49 0.21 13.51 -0.70
N GLN A 50 1.30 13.09 -1.34
CA GLN A 50 1.33 12.76 -2.76
C GLN A 50 0.36 11.64 -3.11
N ILE A 51 0.23 10.63 -2.25
CA ILE A 51 -0.72 9.52 -2.44
C ILE A 51 -2.16 10.01 -2.23
N ALA A 52 -2.38 10.89 -1.25
CA ALA A 52 -3.70 11.51 -1.04
C ALA A 52 -4.14 12.38 -2.24
N GLU A 53 -3.22 13.09 -2.89
CA GLU A 53 -3.48 13.87 -4.10
C GLU A 53 -3.89 13.02 -5.30
N LEU A 54 -3.48 11.74 -5.33
CA LEU A 54 -3.96 10.75 -6.32
C LEU A 54 -5.37 10.20 -6.01
N GLY A 55 -5.97 10.65 -4.91
CA GLY A 55 -7.27 10.16 -4.44
C GLY A 55 -7.23 8.76 -3.82
N ILE A 56 -6.06 8.28 -3.43
CA ILE A 56 -5.88 6.95 -2.81
C ILE A 56 -6.01 7.10 -1.30
N TYR A 57 -7.00 6.45 -0.72
CA TYR A 57 -7.27 6.45 0.71
C TYR A 57 -7.51 5.02 1.21
N PRO A 58 -6.92 4.62 2.38
CA PRO A 58 -5.98 5.40 3.20
C PRO A 58 -4.67 5.72 2.45
N ALA A 59 -4.14 6.93 2.64
CA ALA A 59 -2.99 7.43 1.89
C ALA A 59 -1.64 6.90 2.43
N VAL A 60 -1.55 5.61 2.65
CA VAL A 60 -0.35 4.93 3.16
C VAL A 60 0.67 4.76 2.04
N ASP A 61 1.91 5.17 2.29
CA ASP A 61 3.02 4.91 1.37
C ASP A 61 3.63 3.53 1.66
N PRO A 62 3.49 2.56 0.75
CA PRO A 62 4.02 1.21 0.94
C PRO A 62 5.54 1.11 0.79
N LEU A 63 6.20 2.13 0.21
CA LEU A 63 7.64 2.15 0.03
C LEU A 63 8.35 2.78 1.24
N ASP A 64 7.75 3.81 1.84
CA ASP A 64 8.29 4.49 3.02
C ASP A 64 7.85 3.83 4.33
N SER A 65 6.78 3.02 4.31
CA SER A 65 6.33 2.25 5.46
C SER A 65 7.19 1.02 5.69
N THR A 66 7.51 0.73 6.95
CA THR A 66 8.40 -0.38 7.31
C THR A 66 7.84 -1.18 8.48
N SER A 67 8.27 -2.45 8.58
CA SER A 67 7.97 -3.29 9.74
C SER A 67 9.09 -4.30 9.97
N ARG A 68 9.53 -4.46 11.22
CA ARG A 68 10.52 -5.47 11.62
C ARG A 68 9.99 -6.90 11.51
N VAL A 69 8.67 -7.06 11.57
CA VAL A 69 8.03 -8.38 11.41
C VAL A 69 7.87 -8.79 9.94
N LEU A 70 8.25 -7.94 8.97
CA LEU A 70 8.32 -8.31 7.56
C LEU A 70 9.57 -9.18 7.33
N ASP A 71 9.49 -10.41 7.83
CA ASP A 71 10.54 -11.43 7.80
C ASP A 71 9.87 -12.80 7.55
N PRO A 72 10.38 -13.64 6.65
CA PRO A 72 9.75 -14.91 6.30
C PRO A 72 9.61 -15.87 7.50
N ARG A 73 10.50 -15.76 8.49
CA ARG A 73 10.42 -16.55 9.73
C ARG A 73 9.24 -16.19 10.63
N VAL A 74 8.65 -15.00 10.42
CA VAL A 74 7.51 -14.48 11.21
C VAL A 74 6.21 -14.61 10.44
N LEU A 75 6.21 -14.19 9.16
CA LEU A 75 5.02 -14.11 8.32
C LEU A 75 4.79 -15.34 7.43
N GLY A 76 5.81 -16.20 7.29
CA GLY A 76 5.85 -17.23 6.26
C GLY A 76 6.33 -16.67 4.91
N ASP A 77 6.78 -17.59 4.06
CA ASP A 77 7.41 -17.24 2.78
C ASP A 77 6.44 -16.53 1.83
N GLU A 78 5.21 -17.04 1.71
CA GLU A 78 4.23 -16.49 0.76
C GLU A 78 3.90 -15.01 1.02
N HIS A 79 3.57 -14.67 2.25
CA HIS A 79 3.26 -13.27 2.60
C HIS A 79 4.47 -12.36 2.36
N TYR A 80 5.65 -12.82 2.80
CA TYR A 80 6.89 -12.07 2.62
C TYR A 80 7.22 -11.83 1.15
N GLU A 81 7.19 -12.86 0.33
CA GLU A 81 7.51 -12.78 -1.10
C GLU A 81 6.55 -11.85 -1.84
N ILE A 82 5.24 -11.97 -1.58
CA ILE A 82 4.24 -11.11 -2.22
C ILE A 82 4.44 -9.64 -1.80
N ALA A 83 4.66 -9.36 -0.53
CA ALA A 83 4.90 -8.00 -0.05
C ALA A 83 6.15 -7.39 -0.71
N ARG A 84 7.24 -8.16 -0.81
CA ARG A 84 8.49 -7.72 -1.47
C ARG A 84 8.30 -7.49 -2.96
N GLU A 85 7.53 -8.34 -3.63
CA GLU A 85 7.26 -8.21 -5.04
C GLU A 85 6.39 -6.98 -5.35
N VAL A 86 5.36 -6.73 -4.54
CA VAL A 86 4.57 -5.49 -4.61
C VAL A 86 5.46 -4.25 -4.46
N GLN A 87 6.35 -4.24 -3.47
CA GLN A 87 7.30 -3.15 -3.29
C GLN A 87 8.23 -2.99 -4.49
N ARG A 88 8.72 -4.10 -5.05
CA ARG A 88 9.59 -4.08 -6.24
C ARG A 88 8.88 -3.46 -7.45
N VAL A 89 7.65 -3.88 -7.72
CA VAL A 89 6.84 -3.35 -8.83
C VAL A 89 6.59 -1.84 -8.66
N LEU A 90 6.22 -1.41 -7.46
CA LEU A 90 5.99 0.00 -7.16
C LEU A 90 7.28 0.83 -7.24
N GLN A 91 8.42 0.29 -6.78
CA GLN A 91 9.71 0.96 -6.87
C GLN A 91 10.17 1.11 -8.33
N THR A 92 9.99 0.07 -9.14
CA THR A 92 10.27 0.15 -10.59
C THR A 92 9.39 1.21 -11.25
N TYR A 93 8.10 1.22 -10.94
CA TYR A 93 7.19 2.25 -11.46
C TYR A 93 7.63 3.66 -11.07
N LYS A 94 8.02 3.88 -9.82
CA LYS A 94 8.53 5.16 -9.34
C LYS A 94 9.76 5.62 -10.15
N SER A 95 10.66 4.70 -10.48
CA SER A 95 11.83 4.99 -11.31
C SER A 95 11.49 5.31 -12.78
N LEU A 96 10.39 4.76 -13.30
CA LEU A 96 9.94 5.00 -14.67
C LEU A 96 9.09 6.27 -14.81
N GLN A 97 8.58 6.84 -13.72
CA GLN A 97 7.69 8.01 -13.77
C GLN A 97 8.31 9.21 -14.48
N ASP A 98 9.59 9.49 -14.23
CA ASP A 98 10.30 10.61 -14.86
C ASP A 98 10.45 10.37 -16.36
N ILE A 99 10.74 9.14 -16.78
CA ILE A 99 10.84 8.73 -18.18
C ILE A 99 9.48 8.90 -18.87
N ILE A 100 8.41 8.43 -18.23
CA ILE A 100 7.04 8.54 -18.73
C ILE A 100 6.62 10.00 -18.89
N ALA A 101 6.99 10.86 -17.94
CA ALA A 101 6.64 12.28 -17.96
C ALA A 101 7.35 13.05 -19.10
N ILE A 102 8.57 12.63 -19.47
CA ILE A 102 9.36 13.32 -20.48
C ILE A 102 9.15 12.74 -21.88
N LEU A 103 9.18 11.42 -22.00
CA LEU A 103 9.18 10.71 -23.29
C LEU A 103 7.83 10.07 -23.65
N GLY A 104 6.95 9.90 -22.67
CA GLY A 104 5.68 9.20 -22.84
C GLY A 104 5.78 7.68 -22.64
N MET A 105 4.61 7.03 -22.59
CA MET A 105 4.50 5.58 -22.40
C MET A 105 5.01 4.76 -23.60
N ASP A 106 4.98 5.34 -24.80
CA ASP A 106 5.30 4.61 -26.03
C ASP A 106 6.78 4.24 -26.14
N GLU A 107 7.66 5.01 -25.48
CA GLU A 107 9.10 4.78 -25.46
C GLU A 107 9.54 3.66 -24.50
N LEU A 108 8.63 3.17 -23.66
CA LEU A 108 8.92 2.07 -22.74
C LEU A 108 8.96 0.73 -23.48
N SER A 109 9.80 -0.19 -22.96
CA SER A 109 9.75 -1.59 -23.39
C SER A 109 8.40 -2.22 -23.06
N GLU A 110 8.02 -3.28 -23.74
CA GLU A 110 6.75 -4.00 -23.47
C GLU A 110 6.74 -4.55 -22.01
N GLU A 111 7.88 -4.98 -21.49
CA GLU A 111 8.03 -5.42 -20.09
C GLU A 111 7.76 -4.27 -19.11
N ASP A 112 8.31 -3.09 -19.38
CA ASP A 112 8.09 -1.91 -18.54
C ASP A 112 6.64 -1.44 -18.62
N LYS A 113 6.01 -1.47 -19.80
CA LYS A 113 4.58 -1.16 -19.97
C LYS A 113 3.70 -2.08 -19.13
N MET A 114 4.00 -3.38 -19.12
CA MET A 114 3.28 -4.34 -18.26
C MET A 114 3.50 -4.04 -16.78
N THR A 115 4.74 -3.76 -16.39
CA THR A 115 5.08 -3.40 -15.01
C THR A 115 4.34 -2.14 -14.56
N VAL A 116 4.29 -1.11 -15.40
CA VAL A 116 3.54 0.13 -15.14
C VAL A 116 2.03 -0.14 -15.01
N ALA A 117 1.48 -0.97 -15.90
CA ALA A 117 0.05 -1.32 -15.86
C ALA A 117 -0.31 -2.05 -14.55
N ARG A 118 0.51 -3.01 -14.11
CA ARG A 118 0.34 -3.71 -12.85
C ARG A 118 0.56 -2.81 -11.64
N ALA A 119 1.57 -1.93 -11.67
CA ALA A 119 1.83 -0.97 -10.61
C ALA A 119 0.63 -0.03 -10.38
N ARG A 120 0.00 0.46 -11.43
CA ARG A 120 -1.20 1.29 -11.35
C ARG A 120 -2.38 0.53 -10.74
N LYS A 121 -2.58 -0.74 -11.12
CA LYS A 121 -3.60 -1.60 -10.50
C LYS A 121 -3.32 -1.81 -9.02
N ILE A 122 -2.06 -2.07 -8.65
CA ILE A 122 -1.62 -2.19 -7.25
C ILE A 122 -1.93 -0.90 -6.49
N GLN A 123 -1.57 0.26 -7.01
CA GLN A 123 -1.86 1.54 -6.37
C GLN A 123 -3.36 1.74 -6.15
N ARG A 124 -4.19 1.42 -7.15
CA ARG A 124 -5.65 1.51 -7.03
C ARG A 124 -6.20 0.51 -6.03
N PHE A 125 -5.67 -0.71 -5.99
CA PHE A 125 -6.10 -1.76 -5.06
C PHE A 125 -5.65 -1.50 -3.62
N LEU A 126 -4.64 -0.66 -3.39
CA LEU A 126 -4.28 -0.15 -2.06
C LEU A 126 -5.31 0.83 -1.49
N SER A 127 -6.18 1.41 -2.34
CA SER A 127 -7.32 2.19 -1.87
C SER A 127 -8.42 1.25 -1.37
N GLN A 128 -9.03 1.60 -0.25
CA GLN A 128 -10.07 0.78 0.38
C GLN A 128 -11.11 1.65 1.06
N PRO A 129 -12.41 1.34 0.95
CA PRO A 129 -13.42 1.93 1.81
C PRO A 129 -13.13 1.55 3.26
N PHE A 130 -13.04 2.52 4.17
CA PHE A 130 -12.79 2.26 5.57
C PHE A 130 -13.74 3.04 6.47
N HIS A 131 -14.08 2.47 7.61
CA HIS A 131 -15.18 2.93 8.45
C HIS A 131 -15.07 4.39 8.89
N VAL A 132 -13.84 4.86 9.22
CA VAL A 132 -13.64 6.25 9.66
C VAL A 132 -13.94 7.26 8.55
N ALA A 133 -13.79 6.88 7.29
CA ALA A 133 -14.03 7.75 6.15
C ALA A 133 -15.48 7.75 5.65
N GLU A 134 -16.35 6.88 6.13
CA GLU A 134 -17.74 6.75 5.65
C GLU A 134 -18.50 8.08 5.63
N VAL A 135 -18.29 8.90 6.68
CA VAL A 135 -18.97 10.22 6.82
C VAL A 135 -18.56 11.18 5.69
N PHE A 136 -17.37 11.01 5.12
CA PHE A 136 -16.82 11.87 4.07
C PHE A 136 -17.05 11.32 2.67
N THR A 137 -16.97 9.99 2.53
CA THR A 137 -17.06 9.31 1.23
C THR A 137 -18.48 8.90 0.88
N GLY A 138 -19.36 8.74 1.87
CA GLY A 138 -20.70 8.17 1.70
C GLY A 138 -20.69 6.67 1.35
N THR A 139 -19.52 6.03 1.41
CA THR A 139 -19.36 4.60 1.11
C THR A 139 -19.11 3.85 2.39
N PRO A 140 -19.87 2.75 2.69
CA PRO A 140 -19.64 1.92 3.86
C PRO A 140 -18.21 1.34 3.86
N GLY A 141 -17.59 1.32 5.04
CA GLY A 141 -16.28 0.72 5.21
C GLY A 141 -16.32 -0.81 5.03
N VAL A 142 -15.25 -1.35 4.49
CA VAL A 142 -15.09 -2.79 4.27
C VAL A 142 -13.88 -3.27 5.07
N PHE A 143 -14.08 -4.32 5.88
CA PHE A 143 -12.98 -5.02 6.51
C PHE A 143 -12.54 -6.18 5.61
N VAL A 144 -11.26 -6.20 5.25
CA VAL A 144 -10.65 -7.24 4.42
C VAL A 144 -9.71 -8.07 5.27
N ASN A 145 -9.86 -9.40 5.24
CA ASN A 145 -8.96 -10.30 5.95
C ASN A 145 -7.57 -10.29 5.30
N LEU A 146 -6.55 -10.61 6.09
CA LEU A 146 -5.17 -10.67 5.62
C LEU A 146 -4.99 -11.69 4.49
N GLU A 147 -5.65 -12.84 4.59
CA GLU A 147 -5.60 -13.90 3.57
C GLU A 147 -6.15 -13.42 2.23
N ASP A 148 -7.28 -12.71 2.23
CA ASP A 148 -7.90 -12.15 1.03
C ASP A 148 -7.01 -11.05 0.43
N THR A 149 -6.37 -10.25 1.28
CA THR A 149 -5.40 -9.23 0.86
C THR A 149 -4.21 -9.88 0.14
N ILE A 150 -3.61 -10.90 0.74
CA ILE A 150 -2.46 -11.61 0.17
C ILE A 150 -2.85 -12.25 -1.17
N ALA A 151 -3.99 -12.94 -1.22
CA ALA A 151 -4.49 -13.58 -2.44
C ALA A 151 -4.73 -12.57 -3.57
N GLY A 152 -5.34 -11.42 -3.26
CA GLY A 152 -5.57 -10.34 -4.21
C GLY A 152 -4.28 -9.80 -4.82
N PHE A 153 -3.31 -9.42 -3.99
CA PHE A 153 -2.02 -8.92 -4.48
C PHE A 153 -1.22 -9.99 -5.23
N LYS A 154 -1.26 -11.25 -4.79
CA LYS A 154 -0.63 -12.37 -5.49
C LYS A 154 -1.12 -12.47 -6.93
N GLY A 155 -2.43 -12.47 -7.14
CA GLY A 155 -3.01 -12.55 -8.48
C GLY A 155 -2.67 -11.32 -9.34
N ILE A 156 -2.66 -10.10 -8.77
CA ILE A 156 -2.30 -8.89 -9.51
C ILE A 156 -0.83 -8.97 -9.97
N VAL A 157 0.08 -9.36 -9.09
CA VAL A 157 1.51 -9.49 -9.39
C VAL A 157 1.76 -10.60 -10.41
N ALA A 158 1.07 -11.74 -10.30
CA ALA A 158 1.15 -12.86 -11.25
C ALA A 158 0.62 -12.48 -12.64
N GLY A 159 -0.26 -11.46 -12.74
CA GLY A 159 -0.85 -11.02 -13.99
C GLY A 159 -2.20 -11.66 -14.32
N ASP A 160 -2.79 -12.39 -13.37
CA ASP A 160 -4.10 -13.06 -13.57
C ASP A 160 -5.21 -12.07 -13.95
N TYR A 161 -5.04 -10.81 -13.52
CA TYR A 161 -6.00 -9.73 -13.72
C TYR A 161 -5.52 -8.67 -14.73
N ASP A 162 -4.53 -8.96 -15.57
CA ASP A 162 -4.02 -8.00 -16.56
C ASP A 162 -5.07 -7.54 -17.55
N HIS A 163 -6.05 -8.39 -17.83
CA HIS A 163 -7.19 -8.10 -18.71
C HIS A 163 -8.25 -7.16 -18.12
N LEU A 164 -8.23 -6.89 -16.80
CA LEU A 164 -9.21 -6.01 -16.16
C LEU A 164 -8.78 -4.54 -16.24
N PRO A 165 -9.73 -3.59 -16.36
CA PRO A 165 -9.43 -2.17 -16.38
C PRO A 165 -8.93 -1.69 -15.01
N GLU A 166 -7.97 -0.75 -14.99
CA GLU A 166 -7.39 -0.16 -13.77
C GLU A 166 -8.45 0.41 -12.82
N ALA A 167 -9.49 1.04 -13.35
CA ALA A 167 -10.55 1.65 -12.56
C ALA A 167 -11.36 0.65 -11.72
N ALA A 168 -11.36 -0.63 -12.08
CA ALA A 168 -12.04 -1.67 -11.32
C ALA A 168 -11.42 -1.92 -9.95
N PHE A 169 -10.12 -1.66 -9.81
CA PHE A 169 -9.38 -1.88 -8.56
C PHE A 169 -9.50 -0.72 -7.55
N TYR A 170 -10.15 0.38 -7.95
CA TYR A 170 -10.25 1.57 -7.10
C TYR A 170 -11.39 1.45 -6.10
N MET A 171 -11.09 1.69 -4.80
CA MET A 171 -12.06 1.70 -3.70
C MET A 171 -12.90 0.41 -3.66
N VAL A 172 -12.22 -0.70 -3.59
CA VAL A 172 -12.80 -2.04 -3.40
C VAL A 172 -12.15 -2.71 -2.19
N GLY A 173 -12.81 -3.71 -1.62
CA GLY A 173 -12.27 -4.51 -0.52
C GLY A 173 -11.45 -5.68 -1.04
N THR A 174 -12.10 -6.69 -1.55
CA THR A 174 -11.45 -7.91 -2.05
C THR A 174 -11.27 -7.89 -3.57
N ILE A 175 -10.51 -8.85 -4.09
CA ILE A 175 -10.28 -8.97 -5.52
C ILE A 175 -11.56 -9.39 -6.26
N GLU A 176 -12.44 -10.14 -5.62
CA GLU A 176 -13.75 -10.52 -6.16
C GLU A 176 -14.62 -9.30 -6.42
N GLU A 177 -14.59 -8.31 -5.51
CA GLU A 177 -15.31 -7.04 -5.71
C GLU A 177 -14.75 -6.27 -6.92
N ALA A 178 -13.44 -6.30 -7.14
CA ALA A 178 -12.83 -5.70 -8.32
C ALA A 178 -13.30 -6.39 -9.62
N MET A 179 -13.38 -7.72 -9.63
CA MET A 179 -13.89 -8.47 -10.76
C MET A 179 -15.37 -8.18 -11.05
N GLU A 180 -16.19 -8.09 -10.01
CA GLU A 180 -17.60 -7.72 -10.15
C GLU A 180 -17.78 -6.30 -10.67
N LYS A 181 -16.97 -5.37 -10.16
CA LYS A 181 -16.95 -3.98 -10.62
C LYS A 181 -16.55 -3.89 -12.09
N ALA A 182 -15.54 -4.66 -12.53
CA ALA A 182 -15.15 -4.72 -13.92
C ALA A 182 -16.28 -5.24 -14.83
N LYS A 183 -17.03 -6.27 -14.41
CA LYS A 183 -18.20 -6.77 -15.14
C LYS A 183 -19.29 -5.71 -15.28
N LYS A 184 -19.59 -4.97 -14.21
CA LYS A 184 -20.58 -3.86 -14.23
C LYS A 184 -20.16 -2.77 -15.20
N MET A 185 -18.88 -2.35 -15.14
CA MET A 185 -18.33 -1.34 -16.06
C MET A 185 -18.42 -1.77 -17.53
N ALA A 186 -18.15 -3.04 -17.81
CA ALA A 186 -18.27 -3.59 -19.16
C ALA A 186 -19.74 -3.61 -19.66
N ALA A 187 -20.69 -3.90 -18.77
CA ALA A 187 -22.13 -3.91 -19.10
C ALA A 187 -22.68 -2.48 -19.31
N GLU A 188 -22.14 -1.48 -18.62
CA GLU A 188 -22.53 -0.06 -18.79
C GLU A 188 -21.94 0.59 -20.05
N ALA A 189 -20.85 0.01 -20.59
CA ALA A 189 -20.16 0.49 -21.79
C ALA A 189 -20.69 -0.16 -23.10
N ALA A 190 -21.54 -1.19 -22.99
CA ALA A 190 -22.14 -1.92 -24.12
C ALA A 190 -23.53 -1.42 -24.47
#